data_fe89f1a3633cb09963212117e6844ac0
#
_entry.id   fe89f1a3633cb09963212117e6844ac0
#
_cell.length_a   1.000
_cell.length_b   1.000
_cell.length_c   1.000
_cell.angle_alpha   90.00
_cell.angle_beta   90.00
_cell.angle_gamma   90.00
#
_symmetry.space_group_name_H-M   'P 1'
#
loop_
_entity.id
_entity.type
_entity.pdbx_description
1 polymer ?
#
loop_
_entity_poly.entity_id
_entity_poly.type
_entity_poly.pdbx_seq_one_letter_code
_entity_poly.pdbx_strand_id
1 'polypeptide(L)'
;MNLIPIEYKLDEYELPDHLYLTGTLDIEIDCVDGQPYIWAFQLTVHNGETGISIEHDYRQGRKDNWHPSVELKNDLHRDKKLMDDIFDECAREGMWA
;
A
#
# COMPACT_ATOMS: atom_id res chain seq x y z
N MET A 1 9.88 15.44 -13.59
CA MET A 1 9.25 14.27 -12.97
C MET A 1 7.92 14.69 -12.37
N ASN A 2 6.83 14.15 -12.90
CA ASN A 2 5.49 14.51 -12.46
C ASN A 2 4.93 13.39 -11.60
N LEU A 3 5.07 13.54 -10.28
CA LEU A 3 4.51 12.59 -9.33
C LEU A 3 3.18 13.12 -8.83
N ILE A 4 2.17 12.26 -8.85
CA ILE A 4 0.85 12.57 -8.33
C ILE A 4 0.67 11.84 -7.00
N PRO A 5 0.52 12.58 -5.89
CA PRO A 5 0.26 11.94 -4.61
C PRO A 5 -1.21 11.52 -4.52
N ILE A 6 -1.44 10.32 -4.02
CA ILE A 6 -2.79 9.83 -3.75
C ILE A 6 -2.82 9.09 -2.42
N GLU A 7 -3.99 9.09 -1.81
CA GLU A 7 -4.27 8.30 -0.63
C GLU A 7 -5.21 7.17 -1.04
N TYR A 8 -4.78 5.93 -0.81
CA TYR A 8 -5.54 4.75 -1.15
C TYR A 8 -5.93 4.01 0.11
N LYS A 9 -7.21 3.75 0.29
CA LYS A 9 -7.72 3.09 1.49
C LYS A 9 -7.93 1.61 1.23
N LEU A 10 -7.49 0.79 2.20
CA LEU A 10 -7.76 -0.64 2.23
C LEU A 10 -8.77 -0.93 3.32
N ASP A 11 -9.75 -1.77 3.01
CA ASP A 11 -10.74 -2.24 3.97
C ASP A 11 -10.78 -3.76 3.88
N GLU A 12 -10.17 -4.41 4.86
CA GLU A 12 -10.09 -5.86 4.95
C GLU A 12 -9.57 -6.51 3.66
N TYR A 13 -8.53 -5.91 3.06
CA TYR A 13 -7.90 -6.46 1.86
C TYR A 13 -7.24 -7.79 2.21
N GLU A 14 -7.65 -8.86 1.52
CA GLU A 14 -7.19 -10.21 1.82
C GLU A 14 -5.82 -10.48 1.20
N LEU A 15 -4.89 -10.92 2.06
CA LEU A 15 -3.60 -11.48 1.66
C LEU A 15 -3.61 -12.99 1.86
N PRO A 16 -2.63 -13.73 1.28
CA PRO A 16 -2.47 -15.14 1.60
C PRO A 16 -2.33 -15.38 3.11
N ASP A 17 -2.63 -16.61 3.56
CA ASP A 17 -2.51 -17.05 4.95
C ASP A 17 -3.50 -16.37 5.92
N HIS A 18 -4.69 -16.02 5.44
CA HIS A 18 -5.76 -15.41 6.25
C HIS A 18 -5.37 -14.10 6.91
N LEU A 19 -4.55 -13.30 6.22
CA LEU A 19 -4.19 -11.97 6.67
C LEU A 19 -5.07 -10.94 5.98
N TYR A 20 -5.51 -9.95 6.73
CA TYR A 20 -6.37 -8.87 6.22
C TYR A 20 -5.76 -7.52 6.54
N LEU A 21 -5.72 -6.65 5.56
CA LEU A 21 -5.15 -5.30 5.71
C LEU A 21 -6.26 -4.27 5.77
N THR A 22 -6.17 -3.39 6.75
CA THR A 22 -7.08 -2.23 6.86
C THR A 22 -6.26 -1.00 7.18
N GLY A 23 -6.49 0.07 6.47
CA GLY A 23 -5.81 1.34 6.70
C GLY A 23 -5.60 2.14 5.44
N THR A 24 -4.53 2.92 5.41
CA THR A 24 -4.29 3.88 4.35
C THR A 24 -2.88 3.74 3.80
N LEU A 25 -2.77 3.75 2.46
CA LEU A 25 -1.50 3.81 1.75
C LEU A 25 -1.34 5.22 1.17
N ASP A 26 -0.19 5.82 1.42
CA ASP A 26 0.21 7.05 0.75
C ASP A 26 1.09 6.67 -0.44
N ILE A 27 0.62 7.01 -1.63
CA ILE A 27 1.18 6.53 -2.88
C ILE A 27 1.53 7.71 -3.77
N GLU A 28 2.64 7.58 -4.48
CA GLU A 28 3.00 8.48 -5.56
C GLU A 28 2.98 7.70 -6.87
N ILE A 29 2.45 8.30 -7.91
CA ILE A 29 2.39 7.70 -9.22
C ILE A 29 3.14 8.57 -10.21
N ASP A 30 4.09 7.97 -10.91
CA ASP A 30 4.81 8.64 -11.99
C ASP A 30 3.91 8.67 -13.22
N CYS A 31 3.61 9.87 -13.70
CA CYS A 31 2.76 10.05 -14.89
C CYS A 31 3.42 9.52 -16.17
N VAL A 32 4.72 9.29 -16.18
CA VAL A 32 5.45 8.83 -17.37
C VAL A 32 5.30 7.33 -17.54
N ASP A 33 5.59 6.54 -16.51
CA ASP A 33 5.49 5.08 -16.59
C ASP A 33 4.32 4.49 -15.83
N GLY A 34 3.56 5.31 -15.10
CA GLY A 34 2.32 4.88 -14.47
C GLY A 34 2.49 3.90 -13.33
N GLN A 35 3.71 3.74 -12.81
CA GLN A 35 3.96 2.80 -11.73
C GLN A 35 3.61 3.41 -10.37
N PRO A 36 2.72 2.78 -9.59
CA PRO A 36 2.46 3.24 -8.23
C PRO A 36 3.65 2.94 -7.33
N TYR A 37 3.95 3.87 -6.44
CA TYR A 37 5.01 3.72 -5.46
C TYR A 37 4.47 4.06 -4.07
N ILE A 38 4.56 3.11 -3.16
CA ILE A 38 4.12 3.30 -1.77
C ILE A 38 5.26 3.93 -1.00
N TRP A 39 5.07 5.17 -0.54
CA TRP A 39 6.10 5.87 0.23
C TRP A 39 5.81 5.93 1.72
N ALA A 40 4.56 5.72 2.12
CA ALA A 40 4.17 5.66 3.52
C ALA A 40 2.88 4.87 3.66
N PHE A 41 2.64 4.33 4.84
CA PHE A 41 1.35 3.73 5.15
C PHE A 41 1.12 3.63 6.65
N GLN A 42 -0.15 3.53 7.00
CA GLN A 42 -0.61 3.15 8.32
C GLN A 42 -1.62 2.03 8.12
N LEU A 43 -1.20 0.81 8.43
CA LEU A 43 -2.01 -0.38 8.19
C LEU A 43 -2.10 -1.22 9.45
N THR A 44 -3.24 -1.83 9.63
CA THR A 44 -3.43 -2.90 10.62
C THR A 44 -3.50 -4.22 9.88
N VAL A 45 -2.64 -5.15 10.26
CA VAL A 45 -2.66 -6.51 9.73
C VAL A 45 -3.38 -7.39 10.73
N HIS A 46 -4.53 -7.90 10.34
CA HIS A 46 -5.32 -8.80 11.17
C HIS A 46 -5.11 -10.25 10.72
N ASN A 47 -4.74 -11.12 11.65
CA ASN A 47 -4.62 -12.55 11.37
C ASN A 47 -5.94 -13.24 11.73
N GLY A 48 -6.65 -13.75 10.71
CA GLY A 48 -7.95 -14.39 10.90
C GLY A 48 -7.89 -15.72 11.63
N GLU A 49 -6.74 -16.37 11.67
CA GLU A 49 -6.59 -17.65 12.38
C GLU A 49 -6.33 -17.45 13.87
N THR A 50 -5.49 -16.46 14.23
CA THR A 50 -5.10 -16.23 15.62
C THR A 50 -5.92 -15.16 16.32
N GLY A 51 -6.59 -14.30 15.54
CA GLY A 51 -7.29 -13.13 16.07
C GLY A 51 -6.37 -12.00 16.46
N ILE A 52 -5.09 -12.08 16.18
CA ILE A 52 -4.11 -11.05 16.55
C ILE A 52 -4.06 -9.99 15.47
N SER A 53 -4.06 -8.72 15.88
CA SER A 53 -3.90 -7.58 14.99
C SER A 53 -2.60 -6.85 15.34
N ILE A 54 -1.85 -6.48 14.31
CA ILE A 54 -0.58 -5.75 14.46
C ILE A 54 -0.66 -4.48 13.63
N GLU A 55 -0.34 -3.36 14.25
CA GLU A 55 -0.30 -2.08 13.57
C GLU A 55 1.07 -1.87 12.94
N HIS A 56 1.07 -1.44 11.68
CA HIS A 56 2.27 -1.11 10.93
C HIS A 56 2.25 0.35 10.51
N ASP A 57 3.32 1.05 10.77
CA ASP A 57 3.54 2.42 10.33
C ASP A 57 4.87 2.46 9.59
N TYR A 58 4.83 2.91 8.35
CA TYR A 58 6.03 2.97 7.50
C TYR A 58 6.12 4.33 6.83
N ARG A 59 7.34 4.86 6.73
CA ARG A 59 7.60 6.06 5.95
C ARG A 59 8.97 5.96 5.30
N GLN A 60 9.02 6.14 3.99
CA GLN A 60 10.29 6.12 3.27
C GLN A 60 11.20 7.23 3.78
N GLY A 61 12.48 6.90 3.94
CA GLY A 61 13.48 7.83 4.46
C GLY A 61 13.57 7.86 5.97
N ARG A 62 12.61 7.27 6.67
CA ARG A 62 12.72 7.12 8.14
C ARG A 62 13.77 6.06 8.46
N LYS A 63 14.71 6.38 9.35
CA LYS A 63 15.82 5.48 9.66
C LYS A 63 15.41 4.32 10.58
N ASP A 64 14.37 4.50 11.37
CA ASP A 64 13.93 3.56 12.38
C ASP A 64 12.62 2.84 12.02
N ASN A 65 12.34 2.67 10.73
CA ASN A 65 11.20 1.88 10.32
C ASN A 65 11.34 0.45 10.88
N TRP A 66 10.26 -0.03 11.46
CA TRP A 66 10.21 -1.39 11.96
C TRP A 66 10.40 -2.37 10.81
N HIS A 67 11.32 -3.35 10.99
CA HIS A 67 11.68 -4.27 9.92
C HIS A 67 10.48 -5.02 9.31
N PRO A 68 9.52 -5.54 10.10
CA PRO A 68 8.33 -6.16 9.50
C PRO A 68 7.50 -5.22 8.65
N SER A 69 7.49 -3.92 8.96
CA SER A 69 6.79 -2.93 8.13
C SER A 69 7.51 -2.72 6.80
N VAL A 70 8.83 -2.75 6.79
CA VAL A 70 9.61 -2.67 5.54
C VAL A 70 9.32 -3.90 4.67
N GLU A 71 9.27 -5.08 5.26
CA GLU A 71 8.94 -6.30 4.53
C GLU A 71 7.52 -6.24 3.97
N LEU A 72 6.57 -5.73 4.76
CA LEU A 72 5.20 -5.56 4.30
C LEU A 72 5.14 -4.61 3.09
N LYS A 73 5.89 -3.50 3.12
CA LYS A 73 5.98 -2.60 1.96
C LYS A 73 6.44 -3.34 0.72
N ASN A 74 7.48 -4.16 0.84
CA ASN A 74 8.02 -4.91 -0.29
C ASN A 74 7.01 -5.93 -0.81
N ASP A 75 6.29 -6.60 0.08
CA ASP A 75 5.26 -7.56 -0.31
C ASP A 75 4.10 -6.88 -1.03
N LEU A 76 3.70 -5.70 -0.58
CA LEU A 76 2.65 -4.94 -1.25
C LEU A 76 3.07 -4.52 -2.66
N HIS A 77 4.33 -4.12 -2.86
CA HIS A 77 4.83 -3.80 -4.20
C HIS A 77 4.86 -5.01 -5.14
N ARG A 78 4.98 -6.22 -4.59
CA ARG A 78 4.95 -7.47 -5.38
C ARG A 78 3.54 -7.96 -5.64
N ASP A 79 2.55 -7.42 -4.96
CA ASP A 79 1.16 -7.80 -5.15
C ASP A 79 0.63 -7.11 -6.40
N LYS A 80 0.68 -7.82 -7.51
CA LYS A 80 0.28 -7.28 -8.81
C LYS A 80 -1.18 -6.85 -8.82
N LYS A 81 -2.05 -7.62 -8.17
CA LYS A 81 -3.48 -7.28 -8.11
C LYS A 81 -3.69 -5.93 -7.41
N LEU A 82 -3.02 -5.74 -6.27
CA LEU A 82 -3.10 -4.48 -5.54
C LEU A 82 -2.60 -3.32 -6.38
N MET A 83 -1.44 -3.48 -7.02
CA MET A 83 -0.85 -2.43 -7.85
C MET A 83 -1.75 -2.09 -9.04
N ASP A 84 -2.34 -3.11 -9.67
CA ASP A 84 -3.27 -2.90 -10.78
C ASP A 84 -4.55 -2.18 -10.31
N ASP A 85 -5.08 -2.54 -9.15
CA ASP A 85 -6.27 -1.89 -8.60
C ASP A 85 -6.00 -0.42 -8.28
N ILE A 86 -4.84 -0.11 -7.74
CA ILE A 86 -4.44 1.28 -7.47
C ILE A 86 -4.33 2.07 -8.77
N PHE A 87 -3.69 1.49 -9.76
CA PHE A 87 -3.54 2.11 -11.07
C PHE A 87 -4.90 2.39 -11.71
N ASP A 88 -5.81 1.42 -11.67
CA ASP A 88 -7.15 1.55 -12.25
C ASP A 88 -7.96 2.65 -11.54
N GLU A 89 -7.85 2.75 -10.22
CA GLU A 89 -8.57 3.78 -9.49
C GLU A 89 -8.07 5.17 -9.86
N CYS A 90 -6.76 5.34 -10.00
CA CYS A 90 -6.18 6.61 -10.44
C CYS A 90 -6.63 6.98 -11.84
N ALA A 91 -6.68 6.02 -12.74
CA ALA A 91 -7.15 6.25 -14.10
C ALA A 91 -8.62 6.69 -14.13
N ARG A 92 -9.46 6.08 -13.28
CA ARG A 92 -10.88 6.44 -13.19
C ARG A 92 -11.09 7.84 -12.65
N GLU A 93 -10.21 8.32 -11.80
CA GLU A 93 -10.30 9.68 -11.26
C GLU A 93 -9.77 10.73 -12.23
N GLY A 94 -9.32 10.32 -13.42
CA GLY A 94 -8.88 11.25 -14.46
C GLY A 94 -7.51 11.86 -14.23
N MET A 95 -6.70 11.25 -13.38
CA MET A 95 -5.37 11.76 -13.04
C MET A 95 -4.37 11.68 -14.20
N TRP A 96 -4.72 10.92 -15.23
CA TRP A 96 -3.86 10.66 -16.37
C TRP A 96 -4.14 11.53 -17.60
N ALA A 97 -4.99 12.44 -17.49
CA ALA A 97 -5.42 13.23 -18.65
C ALA A 97 -4.29 13.96 -19.36
#